data_e0f2b39248a7c1e711a0951e0d597ac1
#
_entry.id   e0f2b39248a7c1e711a0951e0d597ac1
#
_cell.length_a   1.000
_cell.length_b   1.000
_cell.length_c   1.000
_cell.angle_alpha   90.00
_cell.angle_beta   90.00
_cell.angle_gamma   90.00
#
_symmetry.space_group_name_H-M   'P 1'
#
loop_
_entity.id
_entity.type
_entity.pdbx_description
1 polymer ?
#
loop_
_entity_poly.entity_id
_entity_poly.type
_entity_poly.pdbx_seq_one_letter_code
_entity_poly.pdbx_strand_id
1 'polypeptide(L)'
;TAADIYALLIPVNYKLRKKDIAALVEAETMTAFESLLDRTYYGRRYEKLNSHTLEEMYSSIMKHVLSVESKADPYSVSTIYCYLYHKEHEIDRLTTVLECIRYSIPPEDTMRYISKS
;
A
#
# COMPACT_ATOMS: atom_id res chain seq x y z
N THR A 1 22.55 0.88 3.61
CA THR A 1 23.22 0.28 2.42
C THR A 1 22.31 -0.79 1.79
N ALA A 2 22.61 -1.21 0.52
CA ALA A 2 21.89 -2.31 -0.12
C ALA A 2 21.95 -3.61 0.72
N ALA A 3 23.07 -3.86 1.39
CA ALA A 3 23.24 -5.01 2.29
C ALA A 3 22.24 -5.00 3.46
N ASP A 4 21.98 -3.83 4.03
CA ASP A 4 21.01 -3.68 5.13
C ASP A 4 19.57 -3.96 4.63
N ILE A 5 19.26 -3.51 3.41
CA ILE A 5 17.96 -3.76 2.78
C ILE A 5 17.77 -5.26 2.53
N TYR A 6 18.81 -5.94 2.00
CA TYR A 6 18.76 -7.39 1.80
C TYR A 6 18.54 -8.17 3.09
N ALA A 7 19.13 -7.72 4.21
CA ALA A 7 18.94 -8.34 5.52
C ALA A 7 17.50 -8.19 6.08
N LEU A 8 16.80 -7.14 5.66
CA LEU A 8 15.42 -6.87 6.09
C LEU A 8 14.37 -7.48 5.15
N LEU A 9 14.76 -7.96 3.97
CA LEU A 9 13.81 -8.54 3.02
C LEU A 9 13.20 -9.83 3.57
N ILE A 10 11.87 -9.91 3.46
CA ILE A 10 11.14 -11.13 3.75
C ILE A 10 11.48 -12.17 2.66
N PRO A 11 11.89 -13.40 2.99
CA PRO A 11 12.36 -14.40 2.04
C PRO A 11 11.23 -15.03 1.20
N VAL A 12 10.09 -14.36 1.06
CA VAL A 12 8.94 -14.83 0.30
C VAL A 12 8.72 -13.93 -0.91
N ASN A 13 8.88 -14.50 -2.10
CA ASN A 13 8.64 -13.79 -3.36
C ASN A 13 7.26 -14.18 -3.88
N TYR A 14 6.28 -13.29 -3.78
CA TYR A 14 4.93 -13.58 -4.31
C TYR A 14 4.86 -13.34 -5.83
N LYS A 15 4.63 -12.12 -6.27
CA LYS A 15 4.54 -11.76 -7.70
C LYS A 15 5.78 -11.02 -8.23
N LEU A 16 6.82 -10.88 -7.41
CA LEU A 16 8.11 -10.32 -7.81
C LEU A 16 9.12 -11.43 -8.04
N ARG A 17 9.82 -11.38 -9.16
CA ARG A 17 10.94 -12.29 -9.42
C ARG A 17 12.17 -11.84 -8.63
N LYS A 18 13.05 -12.76 -8.29
CA LYS A 18 14.30 -12.42 -7.56
C LYS A 18 15.11 -11.32 -8.24
N LYS A 19 15.17 -11.31 -9.58
CA LYS A 19 15.83 -10.26 -10.36
C LYS A 19 15.16 -8.88 -10.24
N ASP A 20 13.84 -8.85 -10.13
CA ASP A 20 13.11 -7.58 -9.97
C ASP A 20 13.38 -6.99 -8.58
N ILE A 21 13.44 -7.84 -7.55
CA ILE A 21 13.78 -7.43 -6.17
C ILE A 21 15.21 -6.91 -6.12
N ALA A 22 16.17 -7.62 -6.71
CA ALA A 22 17.56 -7.18 -6.75
C ALA A 22 17.69 -5.79 -7.43
N ALA A 23 17.05 -5.61 -8.58
CA ALA A 23 17.07 -4.34 -9.29
C ALA A 23 16.45 -3.19 -8.46
N LEU A 24 15.36 -3.47 -7.73
CA LEU A 24 14.73 -2.47 -6.85
C LEU A 24 15.63 -2.10 -5.66
N VAL A 25 16.30 -3.08 -5.04
CA VAL A 25 17.23 -2.85 -3.91
C VAL A 25 18.46 -2.06 -4.35
N GLU A 26 18.94 -2.29 -5.56
CA GLU A 26 20.12 -1.63 -6.12
C GLU A 26 19.82 -0.30 -6.81
N ALA A 27 18.55 0.14 -6.82
CA ALA A 27 18.18 1.42 -7.42
C ALA A 27 18.81 2.58 -6.63
N GLU A 28 19.61 3.41 -7.31
CA GLU A 28 20.34 4.53 -6.69
C GLU A 28 19.47 5.77 -6.48
N THR A 29 18.37 5.89 -7.23
CA THR A 29 17.47 7.04 -7.20
C THR A 29 16.02 6.62 -7.10
N MET A 30 15.17 7.48 -6.51
CA MET A 30 13.73 7.23 -6.42
C MET A 30 13.08 7.09 -7.79
N THR A 31 13.49 7.91 -8.75
CA THR A 31 12.99 7.84 -10.13
C THR A 31 13.32 6.50 -10.81
N ALA A 32 14.55 5.98 -10.58
CA ALA A 32 14.93 4.66 -11.09
C ALA A 32 14.12 3.56 -10.40
N PHE A 33 13.91 3.65 -9.08
CA PHE A 33 13.08 2.72 -8.32
C PHE A 33 11.64 2.69 -8.85
N GLU A 34 11.00 3.84 -9.03
CA GLU A 34 9.64 3.95 -9.57
C GLU A 34 9.54 3.35 -10.97
N SER A 35 10.49 3.66 -11.87
CA SER A 35 10.52 3.08 -13.22
C SER A 35 10.69 1.56 -13.23
N LEU A 36 11.45 1.01 -12.29
CA LEU A 36 11.59 -0.42 -12.12
C LEU A 36 10.33 -1.06 -11.56
N LEU A 37 9.70 -0.40 -10.57
CA LEU A 37 8.46 -0.85 -9.96
C LEU A 37 7.32 -0.91 -10.97
N ASP A 38 7.21 0.09 -11.87
CA ASP A 38 6.21 0.14 -12.94
C ASP A 38 6.29 -1.06 -13.89
N ARG A 39 7.50 -1.60 -14.10
CA ARG A 39 7.72 -2.78 -14.94
C ARG A 39 7.37 -4.10 -14.28
N THR A 40 7.16 -4.09 -12.97
CA THR A 40 6.78 -5.29 -12.21
C THR A 40 5.30 -5.66 -12.43
N TYR A 41 4.91 -6.82 -11.90
CA TYR A 41 3.49 -7.21 -11.85
C TYR A 41 2.62 -6.14 -11.15
N TYR A 42 3.12 -5.58 -10.06
CA TYR A 42 2.37 -4.59 -9.28
C TYR A 42 2.21 -3.27 -10.01
N GLY A 43 3.25 -2.73 -10.61
CA GLY A 43 3.16 -1.50 -11.39
C GLY A 43 2.22 -1.61 -12.58
N ARG A 44 2.28 -2.72 -13.32
CA ARG A 44 1.38 -2.96 -14.46
C ARG A 44 -0.08 -3.22 -14.08
N ARG A 45 -0.32 -3.81 -12.92
CA ARG A 45 -1.68 -4.17 -12.45
C ARG A 45 -2.39 -3.01 -11.78
N TYR A 46 -1.65 -2.15 -11.08
CA TYR A 46 -2.17 -1.06 -10.25
C TYR A 46 -1.68 0.29 -10.78
N GLU A 47 -2.10 0.60 -12.00
CA GLU A 47 -1.67 1.76 -12.77
C GLU A 47 -1.55 3.05 -11.97
N LYS A 48 -0.43 3.78 -12.22
CA LYS A 48 -0.17 5.19 -11.98
C LYS A 48 0.50 5.56 -10.66
N LEU A 49 1.77 5.25 -10.55
CA LEU A 49 2.70 5.93 -9.63
C LEU A 49 2.83 7.45 -9.88
N ASN A 50 2.43 7.94 -11.04
CA ASN A 50 2.57 9.36 -11.41
C ASN A 50 1.63 10.34 -10.68
N SER A 51 0.66 9.86 -9.90
CA SER A 51 -0.28 10.68 -9.16
C SER A 51 -0.53 10.26 -7.72
N HIS A 52 0.10 9.19 -7.28
CA HIS A 52 -0.12 8.61 -5.95
C HIS A 52 1.22 8.37 -5.24
N THR A 53 1.20 8.49 -3.92
CA THR A 53 2.34 8.10 -3.09
C THR A 53 2.49 6.58 -3.07
N LEU A 54 3.68 6.09 -2.69
CA LEU A 54 3.91 4.64 -2.52
C LEU A 54 2.98 4.04 -1.46
N GLU A 55 2.63 4.80 -0.42
CA GLU A 55 1.68 4.40 0.62
C GLU A 55 0.27 4.22 0.07
N GLU A 56 -0.19 5.13 -0.79
CA GLU A 56 -1.50 5.02 -1.46
C GLU A 56 -1.54 3.80 -2.38
N MET A 57 -0.46 3.56 -3.12
CA MET A 57 -0.31 2.36 -3.96
C MET A 57 -0.36 1.08 -3.11
N TYR A 58 0.41 1.03 -2.02
CA TYR A 58 0.41 -0.11 -1.10
C TYR A 58 -0.99 -0.36 -0.53
N SER A 59 -1.66 0.68 -0.05
CA SER A 59 -3.02 0.59 0.50
C SER A 59 -4.02 0.07 -0.55
N SER A 60 -3.94 0.55 -1.79
CA SER A 60 -4.78 0.09 -2.90
C SER A 60 -4.55 -1.38 -3.23
N ILE A 61 -3.28 -1.82 -3.27
CA ILE A 61 -2.91 -3.21 -3.50
C ILE A 61 -3.45 -4.10 -2.37
N MET A 62 -3.26 -3.70 -1.12
CA MET A 62 -3.72 -4.47 0.04
C MET A 62 -5.24 -4.61 0.07
N LYS A 63 -5.98 -3.51 -0.16
CA LYS A 63 -7.44 -3.54 -0.26
C LYS A 63 -7.91 -4.51 -1.35
N HIS A 64 -7.27 -4.47 -2.51
CA HIS A 64 -7.63 -5.36 -3.62
C HIS A 64 -7.33 -6.82 -3.30
N VAL A 65 -6.12 -7.14 -2.86
CA VAL A 65 -5.70 -8.51 -2.55
C VAL A 65 -6.60 -9.12 -1.47
N LEU A 66 -6.81 -8.41 -0.36
CA LEU A 66 -7.66 -8.89 0.73
C LEU A 66 -9.12 -9.06 0.28
N SER A 67 -9.65 -8.15 -0.53
CA SER A 67 -11.01 -8.26 -1.07
C SER A 67 -11.18 -9.47 -2.01
N VAL A 68 -10.18 -9.77 -2.84
CA VAL A 68 -10.21 -10.92 -3.74
C VAL A 68 -10.11 -12.22 -2.96
N GLU A 69 -9.15 -12.32 -2.04
CA GLU A 69 -8.91 -13.52 -1.24
C GLU A 69 -10.08 -13.86 -0.31
N SER A 70 -10.67 -12.84 0.33
CA SER A 70 -11.82 -13.07 1.22
C SER A 70 -13.08 -13.52 0.48
N LYS A 71 -13.22 -13.16 -0.81
CA LYS A 71 -14.33 -13.64 -1.65
C LYS A 71 -14.07 -15.03 -2.21
N ALA A 72 -12.81 -15.36 -2.47
CA ALA A 72 -12.42 -16.67 -3.00
C ALA A 72 -12.63 -17.78 -1.98
N ASP A 73 -12.32 -17.51 -0.70
CA ASP A 73 -12.55 -18.43 0.41
C ASP A 73 -13.10 -17.68 1.65
N PRO A 74 -14.43 -17.56 1.78
CA PRO A 74 -15.07 -16.84 2.89
C PRO A 74 -14.80 -17.43 4.27
N TYR A 75 -14.38 -18.68 4.34
CA TYR A 75 -14.10 -19.39 5.61
C TYR A 75 -12.61 -19.41 5.97
N SER A 76 -11.78 -18.74 5.17
CA SER A 76 -10.35 -18.69 5.40
C SER A 76 -9.96 -17.57 6.38
N VAL A 77 -8.72 -17.66 6.86
CA VAL A 77 -8.10 -16.61 7.70
C VAL A 77 -8.04 -15.27 6.98
N SER A 78 -8.02 -15.25 5.63
CA SER A 78 -8.01 -14.02 4.83
C SER A 78 -9.25 -13.15 5.07
N THR A 79 -10.41 -13.76 5.36
CA THR A 79 -11.64 -13.03 5.71
C THR A 79 -11.48 -12.24 7.00
N ILE A 80 -10.83 -12.83 8.02
CA ILE A 80 -10.55 -12.16 9.30
C ILE A 80 -9.56 -11.00 9.09
N TYR A 81 -8.48 -11.24 8.33
CA TYR A 81 -7.51 -10.18 7.99
C TYR A 81 -8.16 -9.03 7.21
N CYS A 82 -9.03 -9.34 6.25
CA CYS A 82 -9.78 -8.34 5.49
C CYS A 82 -10.64 -7.47 6.41
N TYR A 83 -11.37 -8.10 7.33
CA TYR A 83 -12.18 -7.40 8.32
C TYR A 83 -11.34 -6.48 9.21
N LEU A 84 -10.24 -7.00 9.79
CA LEU A 84 -9.36 -6.22 10.65
C LEU A 84 -8.72 -5.04 9.91
N TYR A 85 -8.27 -5.26 8.68
CA TYR A 85 -7.72 -4.22 7.83
C TYR A 85 -8.72 -3.09 7.58
N HIS A 86 -9.96 -3.42 7.25
CA HIS A 86 -11.01 -2.41 7.06
C HIS A 86 -11.35 -1.67 8.36
N LYS A 87 -11.37 -2.38 9.50
CA LYS A 87 -11.63 -1.75 10.81
C LYS A 87 -10.50 -0.81 11.23
N GLU A 88 -9.26 -1.18 10.99
CA GLU A 88 -8.11 -0.31 11.24
C GLU A 88 -8.21 0.99 10.42
N HIS A 89 -8.48 0.90 9.12
CA HIS A 89 -8.70 2.07 8.29
C HIS A 89 -9.91 2.92 8.71
N GLU A 90 -10.99 2.30 9.18
CA GLU A 90 -12.15 3.03 9.71
C GLU A 90 -11.78 3.82 10.95
N ILE A 91 -11.01 3.24 11.87
CA ILE A 91 -10.50 3.91 13.07
C ILE A 91 -9.57 5.07 12.70
N ASP A 92 -8.66 4.88 11.77
CA ASP A 92 -7.74 5.92 11.31
C ASP A 92 -8.49 7.12 10.71
N ARG A 93 -9.52 6.85 9.90
CA ARG A 93 -10.40 7.90 9.37
C ARG A 93 -11.15 8.66 10.45
N LEU A 94 -11.72 7.94 11.43
CA LEU A 94 -12.40 8.57 12.56
C LEU A 94 -11.43 9.43 13.38
N THR A 95 -10.23 8.92 13.64
CA THR A 95 -9.17 9.66 14.33
C THR A 95 -8.80 10.93 13.57
N THR A 96 -8.59 10.83 12.26
CA THR A 96 -8.32 11.99 11.39
C THR A 96 -9.44 13.03 11.46
N VAL A 97 -10.71 12.61 11.41
CA VAL A 97 -11.86 13.54 11.54
C VAL A 97 -11.83 14.25 12.88
N LEU A 98 -11.64 13.50 13.97
CA LEU A 98 -11.60 14.09 15.32
C LEU A 98 -10.45 15.09 15.48
N GLU A 99 -9.28 14.78 14.94
CA GLU A 99 -8.14 15.70 14.93
C GLU A 99 -8.43 16.95 14.09
N CYS A 100 -9.03 16.79 12.91
CA CYS A 100 -9.44 17.93 12.08
C CYS A 100 -10.42 18.85 12.81
N ILE A 101 -11.40 18.29 13.51
CA ILE A 101 -12.34 19.06 14.34
C ILE A 101 -11.60 19.77 15.47
N ARG A 102 -10.70 19.07 16.17
CA ARG A 102 -9.90 19.63 17.26
C ARG A 102 -9.06 20.84 16.83
N TYR A 103 -8.52 20.79 15.62
CA TYR A 103 -7.71 21.85 15.04
C TYR A 103 -8.52 22.85 14.22
N SER A 104 -9.84 22.76 14.22
CA SER A 104 -10.74 23.66 13.47
C SER A 104 -10.44 23.69 11.97
N ILE A 105 -10.06 22.56 11.40
CA ILE A 105 -9.81 22.41 9.97
C ILE A 105 -11.16 22.43 9.23
N PRO A 106 -11.29 23.17 8.11
CA PRO A 106 -12.52 23.23 7.35
C PRO A 106 -12.97 21.83 6.85
N PRO A 107 -14.29 21.59 6.75
CA PRO A 107 -14.82 20.29 6.30
C PRO A 107 -14.30 19.84 4.93
N GLU A 108 -14.07 20.78 4.01
CA GLU A 108 -13.55 20.49 2.66
C GLU A 108 -12.14 19.89 2.71
N ASP A 109 -11.27 20.45 3.55
CA ASP A 109 -9.91 19.94 3.75
C ASP A 109 -9.93 18.61 4.51
N THR A 110 -10.82 18.48 5.51
CA THR A 110 -11.04 17.22 6.23
C THR A 110 -11.42 16.10 5.27
N MET A 111 -12.37 16.35 4.36
CA MET A 111 -12.77 15.36 3.35
C MET A 111 -11.62 14.97 2.43
N ARG A 112 -10.71 15.90 2.11
CA ARG A 112 -9.51 15.63 1.32
C ARG A 112 -8.54 14.70 2.04
N TYR A 113 -8.35 14.85 3.34
CA TYR A 113 -7.52 13.96 4.15
C TYR A 113 -8.12 12.55 4.24
N ILE A 114 -9.43 12.44 4.45
CA ILE A 114 -10.11 11.15 4.58
C ILE A 114 -10.13 10.38 3.25
N SER A 115 -10.26 11.08 2.12
CA SER A 115 -10.32 10.43 0.80
C SER A 115 -8.98 9.83 0.35
N LYS A 116 -7.87 10.28 0.94
CA LYS A 116 -6.51 9.76 0.66
C LYS A 116 -6.13 8.56 1.54
N SER A 117 -6.82 8.35 2.65
CA SER A 117 -6.63 7.17 3.53
C SER A 117 -7.41 5.96 2.97
#